data_de80530b0183850bec2d13c5d4cfc21c
#
_entry.id   de80530b0183850bec2d13c5d4cfc21c
#
_cell.length_a   1.000
_cell.length_b   1.000
_cell.length_c   1.000
_cell.angle_alpha   90.00
_cell.angle_beta   90.00
_cell.angle_gamma   90.00
#
_symmetry.space_group_name_H-M   'P 1'
#
loop_
_entity.id
_entity.type
_entity.pdbx_description
1 polymer ?
#
loop_
_entity_poly.entity_id
_entity_poly.type
_entity_poly.pdbx_seq_one_letter_code
_entity_poly.pdbx_strand_id
1 'polypeptide(L)'
;MPPFHPRCRCTTAPVIPEDFADGLRIARDEDGEKYYVPAGTKWLEWKSRQKTALYQDVLKGTVIPSDETVQNIPTAQFSEMTESQALSLRDAHRSVLQLVLDSGTPDHEAGCFLMSDFSHTEPFISKSSGSIQFPATPQGAVGTIHSHPTGTSFSLGDILQFASDADSSIMTVVGNNGSVYLFQKTEDFDISGYLLFLNEQMELFPNRQEDAQEYLKFMEAVLHGAEKYGFDYKAF
;
A
#
# COMPACT_ATOMS: atom_id res chain seq x y z
N MET A 1 -7.15 3.02 37.21
CA MET A 1 -7.60 1.95 36.29
C MET A 1 -9.00 2.30 35.84
N PRO A 2 -9.28 2.40 34.56
CA PRO A 2 -10.65 2.55 34.10
C PRO A 2 -11.42 1.26 34.42
N PRO A 3 -12.70 1.35 34.77
CA PRO A 3 -13.49 0.19 35.09
C PRO A 3 -13.73 -0.65 33.85
N PHE A 4 -13.27 -1.91 33.89
CA PHE A 4 -13.61 -2.90 32.89
C PHE A 4 -15.08 -3.27 33.03
N HIS A 5 -15.93 -2.90 32.08
CA HIS A 5 -17.31 -3.41 32.04
C HIS A 5 -17.43 -4.62 31.10
N PRO A 6 -18.32 -5.57 31.39
CA PRO A 6 -18.55 -6.73 30.54
C PRO A 6 -19.03 -6.28 29.16
N ARG A 7 -18.30 -6.56 28.11
CA ARG A 7 -18.45 -6.13 26.71
C ARG A 7 -17.62 -4.91 26.29
N CYS A 8 -16.68 -4.41 27.12
CA CYS A 8 -15.72 -3.44 26.65
C CYS A 8 -14.72 -4.13 25.68
N ARG A 9 -14.77 -3.79 24.41
CA ARG A 9 -13.73 -4.11 23.44
C ARG A 9 -12.59 -3.07 23.47
N CYS A 10 -12.29 -2.57 24.65
CA CYS A 10 -11.18 -1.66 24.85
C CYS A 10 -9.88 -2.44 24.72
N THR A 11 -9.26 -2.40 23.56
CA THR A 11 -7.85 -2.77 23.41
C THR A 11 -7.02 -1.70 24.11
N THR A 12 -6.12 -2.10 24.99
CA THR A 12 -5.07 -1.22 25.50
C THR A 12 -4.26 -0.75 24.29
N ALA A 13 -4.44 0.50 23.88
CA ALA A 13 -3.54 1.09 22.92
C ALA A 13 -2.14 1.13 23.53
N PRO A 14 -1.07 0.77 22.80
CA PRO A 14 0.28 1.01 23.28
C PRO A 14 0.42 2.50 23.58
N VAL A 15 1.16 2.84 24.65
CA VAL A 15 1.52 4.22 24.96
C VAL A 15 2.44 4.67 23.83
N ILE A 16 1.88 5.41 22.89
CA ILE A 16 2.65 6.10 21.86
C ILE A 16 3.37 7.23 22.58
N PRO A 17 4.67 7.44 22.36
CA PRO A 17 5.38 8.61 22.91
C PRO A 17 4.60 9.89 22.64
N GLU A 18 4.61 10.84 23.60
CA GLU A 18 3.82 12.09 23.52
C GLU A 18 4.06 12.86 22.21
N ASP A 19 5.24 12.72 21.61
CA ASP A 19 5.62 13.34 20.33
C ASP A 19 4.81 12.80 19.12
N PHE A 20 4.17 11.64 19.26
CA PHE A 20 3.26 11.05 18.25
C PHE A 20 1.78 11.34 18.52
N ALA A 21 1.45 11.93 19.67
CA ALA A 21 0.05 12.07 20.09
C ALA A 21 -0.73 13.11 19.27
N ASP A 22 -0.05 14.04 18.61
CA ASP A 22 -0.69 15.19 17.95
C ASP A 22 -1.06 14.95 16.47
N GLY A 23 -0.65 13.84 15.85
CA GLY A 23 -0.86 13.64 14.42
C GLY A 23 -1.74 12.45 14.05
N LEU A 24 -1.38 11.23 14.44
CA LEU A 24 -2.03 10.00 14.01
C LEU A 24 -2.31 9.03 15.16
N ARG A 25 -3.36 8.24 15.04
CA ARG A 25 -3.66 7.13 15.96
C ARG A 25 -3.92 5.85 15.18
N ILE A 26 -3.67 4.71 15.82
CA ILE A 26 -3.99 3.39 15.25
C ILE A 26 -5.50 3.14 15.36
N ALA A 27 -6.14 2.85 14.24
CA ALA A 27 -7.48 2.29 14.16
C ALA A 27 -7.41 0.82 13.74
N ARG A 28 -8.53 0.11 13.85
CA ARG A 28 -8.71 -1.24 13.30
C ARG A 28 -9.96 -1.25 12.45
N ASP A 29 -9.90 -1.95 11.33
CA ASP A 29 -11.06 -2.19 10.49
C ASP A 29 -12.01 -3.25 11.07
N GLU A 30 -13.01 -3.68 10.29
CA GLU A 30 -13.99 -4.67 10.71
C GLU A 30 -13.36 -6.07 10.90
N ASP A 31 -12.24 -6.34 10.23
CA ASP A 31 -11.48 -7.59 10.29
C ASP A 31 -10.41 -7.58 11.39
N GLY A 32 -10.22 -6.44 12.06
CA GLY A 32 -9.30 -6.27 13.18
C GLY A 32 -7.89 -5.81 12.76
N GLU A 33 -7.68 -5.52 11.48
CA GLU A 33 -6.41 -5.03 10.96
C GLU A 33 -6.13 -3.60 11.41
N LYS A 34 -4.84 -3.30 11.63
CA LYS A 34 -4.39 -2.01 12.16
C LYS A 34 -4.06 -1.06 11.02
N TYR A 35 -4.52 0.17 11.13
CA TYR A 35 -4.11 1.27 10.24
C TYR A 35 -4.12 2.60 10.99
N TYR A 36 -3.53 3.63 10.39
CA TYR A 36 -3.36 4.93 11.02
C TYR A 36 -4.47 5.91 10.59
N VAL A 37 -4.97 6.68 11.53
CA VAL A 37 -5.94 7.76 11.30
C VAL A 37 -5.51 9.02 12.05
N PRO A 38 -5.86 10.24 11.59
CA PRO A 38 -5.65 11.47 12.33
C PRO A 38 -6.20 11.37 13.77
N ALA A 39 -5.44 11.83 14.74
CA ALA A 39 -5.79 11.70 16.17
C ALA A 39 -7.17 12.29 16.50
N GLY A 40 -7.58 13.37 15.82
CA GLY A 40 -8.88 14.02 15.96
C GLY A 40 -10.06 13.32 15.27
N THR A 41 -9.83 12.25 14.47
CA THR A 41 -10.89 11.57 13.72
C THR A 41 -11.91 10.94 14.67
N LYS A 42 -13.17 11.34 14.62
CA LYS A 42 -14.25 10.73 15.38
C LYS A 42 -14.65 9.40 14.76
N TRP A 43 -15.02 8.41 15.57
CA TRP A 43 -15.42 7.08 15.14
C TRP A 43 -16.50 7.08 14.05
N LEU A 44 -17.52 7.92 14.17
CA LEU A 44 -18.60 8.02 13.19
C LEU A 44 -18.13 8.61 11.85
N GLU A 45 -17.25 9.59 11.89
CA GLU A 45 -16.63 10.16 10.68
C GLU A 45 -15.73 9.13 10.01
N TRP A 46 -14.94 8.41 10.79
CA TRP A 46 -14.11 7.34 10.29
C TRP A 46 -14.95 6.23 9.63
N LYS A 47 -16.00 5.77 10.30
CA LYS A 47 -16.88 4.71 9.79
C LYS A 47 -17.68 5.16 8.55
N SER A 48 -18.08 6.43 8.48
CA SER A 48 -18.74 6.97 7.28
C SER A 48 -17.78 7.07 6.10
N ARG A 49 -16.50 7.38 6.36
CA ARG A 49 -15.45 7.47 5.35
C ARG A 49 -15.11 6.12 4.72
N GLN A 50 -15.14 5.04 5.47
CA GLN A 50 -14.96 3.68 4.93
C GLN A 50 -16.10 3.26 3.98
N LYS A 51 -17.30 3.82 4.15
CA LYS A 51 -18.46 3.54 3.30
C LYS A 51 -18.56 4.46 2.08
N THR A 52 -17.71 5.47 1.95
CA THR A 52 -17.87 6.42 0.85
C THR A 52 -17.33 5.81 -0.43
N ALA A 53 -18.24 5.58 -1.34
CA ALA A 53 -18.13 4.96 -2.66
C ALA A 53 -17.08 5.59 -3.61
N LEU A 54 -16.34 6.59 -3.18
CA LEU A 54 -15.40 7.35 -4.01
C LEU A 54 -14.13 6.59 -4.35
N TYR A 55 -13.64 5.81 -3.40
CA TYR A 55 -12.57 4.87 -3.71
C TYR A 55 -12.98 3.97 -4.89
N GLN A 56 -14.26 3.59 -4.91
CA GLN A 56 -14.83 2.79 -6.00
C GLN A 56 -15.04 3.55 -7.31
N ASP A 57 -15.19 4.88 -7.30
CA ASP A 57 -15.42 5.66 -8.54
C ASP A 57 -14.13 5.96 -9.30
N VAL A 58 -13.03 6.19 -8.60
CA VAL A 58 -11.68 6.22 -9.22
C VAL A 58 -11.27 4.83 -9.68
N LEU A 59 -11.75 3.80 -8.97
CA LEU A 59 -11.48 2.40 -9.23
C LEU A 59 -12.51 1.72 -10.16
N LYS A 60 -13.47 2.42 -10.74
CA LYS A 60 -14.51 1.88 -11.63
C LYS A 60 -14.02 1.35 -12.97
N GLY A 61 -12.72 1.26 -13.16
CA GLY A 61 -12.13 0.69 -14.35
C GLY A 61 -11.27 -0.52 -14.06
N THR A 62 -11.82 -1.60 -13.47
CA THR A 62 -11.09 -2.88 -13.41
C THR A 62 -10.61 -3.23 -14.81
N VAL A 63 -9.31 -3.27 -14.99
CA VAL A 63 -8.67 -3.71 -16.23
C VAL A 63 -8.55 -5.23 -16.19
N ILE A 64 -8.96 -5.89 -17.26
CA ILE A 64 -8.75 -7.34 -17.38
C ILE A 64 -7.37 -7.52 -18.00
N PRO A 65 -6.40 -8.14 -17.28
CA PRO A 65 -5.09 -8.42 -17.86
C PRO A 65 -5.21 -9.43 -19.02
N SER A 66 -4.28 -9.39 -19.94
CA SER A 66 -4.16 -10.35 -21.04
C SER A 66 -2.79 -11.03 -21.02
N ASP A 67 -2.65 -12.13 -21.73
CA ASP A 67 -1.33 -12.77 -21.93
C ASP A 67 -0.30 -11.79 -22.48
N GLU A 68 -0.70 -10.92 -23.41
CA GLU A 68 0.15 -9.88 -23.94
C GLU A 68 0.59 -8.89 -22.88
N THR A 69 -0.32 -8.48 -21.99
CA THR A 69 -0.01 -7.59 -20.85
C THR A 69 1.04 -8.23 -19.95
N VAL A 70 0.84 -9.51 -19.57
CA VAL A 70 1.77 -10.25 -18.71
C VAL A 70 3.16 -10.37 -19.36
N GLN A 71 3.21 -10.68 -20.65
CA GLN A 71 4.48 -10.83 -21.39
C GLN A 71 5.26 -9.51 -21.51
N ASN A 72 4.55 -8.39 -21.66
CA ASN A 72 5.12 -7.07 -21.90
C ASN A 72 5.38 -6.25 -20.63
N ILE A 73 5.27 -6.84 -19.43
CA ILE A 73 5.64 -6.16 -18.18
C ILE A 73 7.07 -5.62 -18.29
N PRO A 74 7.28 -4.31 -18.02
CA PRO A 74 8.58 -3.68 -18.14
C PRO A 74 9.58 -4.24 -17.12
N THR A 75 10.87 -4.16 -17.43
CA THR A 75 11.93 -4.41 -16.47
C THR A 75 12.13 -3.15 -15.65
N ALA A 76 11.55 -3.13 -14.47
CA ALA A 76 11.65 -2.02 -13.52
C ALA A 76 12.82 -2.26 -12.57
N GLN A 77 13.54 -1.18 -12.20
CA GLN A 77 14.70 -1.30 -11.30
C GLN A 77 14.92 -0.06 -10.45
N PHE A 78 15.38 -0.25 -9.24
CA PHE A 78 16.00 0.79 -8.42
C PHE A 78 17.43 1.06 -8.88
N SER A 79 18.01 2.18 -8.45
CA SER A 79 19.33 2.62 -8.93
C SER A 79 20.46 1.65 -8.63
N GLU A 80 20.36 0.87 -7.55
CA GLU A 80 21.42 -0.04 -7.09
C GLU A 80 21.20 -1.50 -7.47
N MET A 81 20.11 -1.80 -8.18
CA MET A 81 19.81 -3.18 -8.61
C MET A 81 20.73 -3.61 -9.75
N THR A 82 21.20 -4.85 -9.68
CA THR A 82 21.80 -5.53 -10.82
C THR A 82 20.76 -5.89 -11.87
N GLU A 83 21.19 -6.09 -13.12
CA GLU A 83 20.31 -6.54 -14.19
C GLU A 83 19.60 -7.87 -13.84
N SER A 84 20.31 -8.80 -13.19
CA SER A 84 19.74 -10.08 -12.75
C SER A 84 18.62 -9.89 -11.72
N GLN A 85 18.79 -8.97 -10.77
CA GLN A 85 17.76 -8.65 -9.79
C GLN A 85 16.54 -8.00 -10.44
N ALA A 86 16.76 -7.07 -11.38
CA ALA A 86 15.68 -6.44 -12.12
C ALA A 86 14.87 -7.45 -12.95
N LEU A 87 15.54 -8.44 -13.56
CA LEU A 87 14.87 -9.53 -14.27
C LEU A 87 14.08 -10.43 -13.30
N SER A 88 14.64 -10.78 -12.15
CA SER A 88 13.91 -11.55 -11.12
C SER A 88 12.68 -10.80 -10.62
N LEU A 89 12.79 -9.50 -10.39
CA LEU A 89 11.66 -8.66 -9.98
C LEU A 89 10.58 -8.61 -11.08
N ARG A 90 10.96 -8.50 -12.35
CA ARG A 90 10.03 -8.57 -13.47
C ARG A 90 9.29 -9.91 -13.51
N ASP A 91 10.01 -11.00 -13.29
CA ASP A 91 9.41 -12.35 -13.30
C ASP A 91 8.43 -12.52 -12.12
N ALA A 92 8.72 -11.90 -10.96
CA ALA A 92 7.79 -11.83 -9.84
C ALA A 92 6.51 -11.05 -10.19
N HIS A 93 6.62 -9.87 -10.83
CA HIS A 93 5.46 -9.11 -11.30
C HIS A 93 4.63 -9.92 -12.30
N ARG A 94 5.29 -10.64 -13.23
CA ARG A 94 4.61 -11.53 -14.18
C ARG A 94 3.84 -12.64 -13.48
N SER A 95 4.45 -13.28 -12.49
CA SER A 95 3.82 -14.35 -11.70
C SER A 95 2.58 -13.85 -10.96
N VAL A 96 2.64 -12.66 -10.37
CA VAL A 96 1.50 -12.03 -9.70
C VAL A 96 0.38 -11.72 -10.68
N LEU A 97 0.69 -11.08 -11.82
CA LEU A 97 -0.32 -10.71 -12.80
C LEU A 97 -0.90 -11.92 -13.55
N GLN A 98 -0.08 -12.97 -13.78
CA GLN A 98 -0.54 -14.23 -14.35
C GLN A 98 -1.58 -14.90 -13.43
N LEU A 99 -1.36 -14.88 -12.11
CA LEU A 99 -2.33 -15.43 -11.18
C LEU A 99 -3.67 -14.67 -11.22
N VAL A 100 -3.66 -13.33 -11.37
CA VAL A 100 -4.89 -12.55 -11.56
C VAL A 100 -5.61 -12.99 -12.84
N LEU A 101 -4.88 -13.13 -13.95
CA LEU A 101 -5.43 -13.59 -15.23
C LEU A 101 -6.06 -14.98 -15.11
N ASP A 102 -5.32 -15.93 -14.54
CA ASP A 102 -5.75 -17.33 -14.42
C ASP A 102 -6.92 -17.52 -13.45
N SER A 103 -7.04 -16.64 -12.44
CA SER A 103 -8.13 -16.70 -11.45
C SER A 103 -9.49 -16.35 -12.05
N GLY A 104 -9.53 -15.56 -13.12
CA GLY A 104 -10.77 -15.00 -13.69
C GLY A 104 -11.46 -13.96 -12.79
N THR A 105 -10.76 -13.45 -11.76
CA THR A 105 -11.26 -12.42 -10.82
C THR A 105 -10.39 -11.17 -10.90
N PRO A 106 -10.48 -10.38 -11.98
CA PRO A 106 -9.58 -9.25 -12.24
C PRO A 106 -9.73 -8.08 -11.25
N ASP A 107 -10.79 -8.07 -10.45
CA ASP A 107 -11.07 -7.14 -9.36
C ASP A 107 -10.42 -7.55 -8.02
N HIS A 108 -9.86 -8.76 -7.94
CA HIS A 108 -9.10 -9.22 -6.79
C HIS A 108 -7.61 -8.92 -6.97
N GLU A 109 -6.94 -8.57 -5.88
CA GLU A 109 -5.49 -8.37 -5.88
C GLU A 109 -4.78 -9.69 -5.64
N ALA A 110 -3.69 -9.91 -6.35
CA ALA A 110 -2.75 -10.98 -6.07
C ALA A 110 -1.44 -10.39 -5.52
N GLY A 111 -0.67 -11.17 -4.77
CA GLY A 111 0.60 -10.72 -4.24
C GLY A 111 1.52 -11.85 -3.84
N CYS A 112 2.79 -11.50 -3.59
CA CYS A 112 3.81 -12.39 -3.07
C CYS A 112 4.82 -11.59 -2.24
N PHE A 113 5.64 -12.27 -1.47
CA PHE A 113 6.78 -11.65 -0.79
C PHE A 113 8.01 -11.65 -1.72
N LEU A 114 8.75 -10.55 -1.67
CA LEU A 114 10.06 -10.42 -2.29
C LEU A 114 11.13 -10.81 -1.27
N MET A 115 12.00 -11.75 -1.63
CA MET A 115 13.07 -12.22 -0.77
C MET A 115 14.36 -11.39 -0.94
N SER A 116 15.28 -11.47 -0.01
CA SER A 116 16.54 -10.70 -0.03
C SER A 116 17.45 -10.99 -1.24
N ASP A 117 17.30 -12.14 -1.88
CA ASP A 117 17.99 -12.51 -3.12
C ASP A 117 17.20 -12.12 -4.38
N PHE A 118 16.10 -11.36 -4.23
CA PHE A 118 15.16 -10.99 -5.27
C PHE A 118 14.36 -12.15 -5.89
N SER A 119 14.43 -13.35 -5.31
CA SER A 119 13.42 -14.37 -5.58
C SER A 119 12.07 -13.97 -4.93
N HIS A 120 11.02 -14.66 -5.29
CA HIS A 120 9.70 -14.40 -4.70
C HIS A 120 9.06 -15.69 -4.18
N THR A 121 8.16 -15.56 -3.21
CA THR A 121 7.33 -16.68 -2.76
C THR A 121 6.25 -17.00 -3.79
N GLU A 122 5.60 -18.15 -3.65
CA GLU A 122 4.42 -18.48 -4.45
C GLU A 122 3.39 -17.36 -4.33
N PRO A 123 2.88 -16.80 -5.44
CA PRO A 123 1.85 -15.77 -5.39
C PRO A 123 0.53 -16.34 -4.85
N PHE A 124 -0.23 -15.49 -4.18
CA PHE A 124 -1.58 -15.80 -3.71
C PHE A 124 -2.56 -14.68 -4.12
N ILE A 125 -3.84 -15.03 -4.21
CA ILE A 125 -4.90 -14.07 -4.54
C ILE A 125 -5.71 -13.73 -3.30
N SER A 126 -6.16 -12.48 -3.19
CA SER A 126 -6.99 -12.01 -2.09
C SER A 126 -8.37 -12.70 -2.10
N LYS A 127 -9.02 -12.75 -0.94
CA LYS A 127 -10.38 -13.29 -0.79
C LYS A 127 -11.47 -12.26 -1.12
N SER A 128 -11.12 -10.99 -1.15
CA SER A 128 -12.03 -9.87 -1.41
C SER A 128 -11.50 -8.99 -2.53
N SER A 129 -12.39 -8.30 -3.24
CA SER A 129 -12.03 -7.36 -4.28
C SER A 129 -11.39 -6.10 -3.70
N GLY A 130 -10.42 -5.52 -4.43
CA GLY A 130 -9.83 -4.21 -4.17
C GLY A 130 -8.98 -4.10 -2.90
N SER A 131 -8.52 -5.23 -2.34
CA SER A 131 -7.58 -5.24 -1.23
C SER A 131 -6.90 -6.59 -1.08
N ILE A 132 -5.66 -6.60 -0.60
CA ILE A 132 -4.92 -7.81 -0.28
C ILE A 132 -4.46 -7.79 1.17
N GLN A 133 -4.60 -8.93 1.83
CA GLN A 133 -4.04 -9.17 3.17
C GLN A 133 -2.88 -10.16 3.04
N PHE A 134 -1.70 -9.69 3.35
CA PHE A 134 -0.51 -10.54 3.37
C PHE A 134 -0.53 -11.45 4.60
N PRO A 135 -0.18 -12.74 4.45
CA PRO A 135 0.02 -13.63 5.58
C PRO A 135 1.24 -13.19 6.41
N ALA A 136 1.58 -13.95 7.45
CA ALA A 136 2.78 -13.67 8.24
C ALA A 136 4.03 -13.61 7.34
N THR A 137 4.82 -12.56 7.49
CA THR A 137 6.03 -12.32 6.71
C THR A 137 7.03 -13.47 6.88
N PRO A 138 7.45 -14.14 5.81
CA PRO A 138 8.43 -15.22 5.89
C PRO A 138 9.82 -14.66 6.23
N GLN A 139 10.63 -15.50 6.89
CA GLN A 139 12.00 -15.13 7.21
C GLN A 139 12.80 -14.85 5.93
N GLY A 140 13.49 -13.72 5.88
CA GLY A 140 14.31 -13.29 4.74
C GLY A 140 13.54 -12.52 3.67
N ALA A 141 12.25 -12.27 3.85
CA ALA A 141 11.52 -11.33 3.00
C ALA A 141 12.02 -9.89 3.28
N VAL A 142 12.17 -9.12 2.21
CA VAL A 142 12.58 -7.70 2.27
C VAL A 142 11.48 -6.78 1.76
N GLY A 143 10.39 -7.34 1.25
CA GLY A 143 9.29 -6.54 0.75
C GLY A 143 8.12 -7.35 0.20
N THR A 144 7.18 -6.62 -0.39
CA THR A 144 5.96 -7.16 -0.96
C THR A 144 5.76 -6.71 -2.40
N ILE A 145 5.09 -7.56 -3.16
CA ILE A 145 4.62 -7.30 -4.52
C ILE A 145 3.13 -7.57 -4.53
N HIS A 146 2.32 -6.65 -5.05
CA HIS A 146 0.90 -6.90 -5.25
C HIS A 146 0.37 -6.28 -6.54
N SER A 147 -0.80 -6.74 -6.99
CA SER A 147 -1.44 -6.20 -8.17
C SER A 147 -2.50 -5.17 -7.82
N HIS A 148 -2.70 -4.18 -8.71
CA HIS A 148 -3.82 -3.24 -8.64
C HIS A 148 -4.79 -3.44 -9.81
N PRO A 149 -6.07 -3.73 -9.54
CA PRO A 149 -7.09 -3.97 -10.55
C PRO A 149 -7.25 -2.85 -11.58
N THR A 150 -7.02 -1.61 -11.16
CA THR A 150 -7.21 -0.40 -11.98
C THR A 150 -5.98 0.07 -12.73
N GLY A 151 -4.83 -0.57 -12.49
CA GLY A 151 -3.55 -0.11 -13.05
C GLY A 151 -3.00 1.16 -12.41
N THR A 152 -3.56 1.60 -11.29
CA THR A 152 -3.06 2.75 -10.53
C THR A 152 -1.83 2.39 -9.69
N SER A 153 -1.06 3.40 -9.28
CA SER A 153 0.04 3.23 -8.34
C SER A 153 -0.48 2.96 -6.92
N PHE A 154 0.41 3.01 -5.94
CA PHE A 154 0.09 2.76 -4.53
C PHE A 154 -1.12 3.54 -4.04
N SER A 155 -1.92 2.92 -3.19
CA SER A 155 -2.94 3.61 -2.40
C SER A 155 -2.31 4.28 -1.17
N LEU A 156 -3.04 5.20 -0.54
CA LEU A 156 -2.60 5.76 0.75
C LEU A 156 -2.46 4.67 1.82
N GLY A 157 -3.32 3.65 1.77
CA GLY A 157 -3.25 2.49 2.67
C GLY A 157 -1.93 1.73 2.53
N ASP A 158 -1.53 1.42 1.29
CA ASP A 158 -0.25 0.75 1.01
C ASP A 158 0.93 1.55 1.54
N ILE A 159 0.94 2.86 1.28
CA ILE A 159 2.02 3.74 1.71
C ILE A 159 2.11 3.78 3.24
N LEU A 160 0.99 3.93 3.95
CA LEU A 160 0.98 3.98 5.41
C LEU A 160 1.41 2.65 6.03
N GLN A 161 0.92 1.53 5.48
CA GLN A 161 1.32 0.21 5.93
C GLN A 161 2.81 -0.02 5.71
N PHE A 162 3.31 0.26 4.51
CA PHE A 162 4.72 0.11 4.18
C PHE A 162 5.62 1.01 5.03
N ALA A 163 5.28 2.29 5.17
CA ALA A 163 6.06 3.22 6.00
C ALA A 163 6.20 2.72 7.45
N SER A 164 5.16 2.09 7.97
CA SER A 164 5.09 1.61 9.37
C SER A 164 5.71 0.23 9.58
N ASP A 165 5.96 -0.52 8.52
CA ASP A 165 6.58 -1.86 8.58
C ASP A 165 8.11 -1.69 8.63
N ALA A 166 8.71 -1.93 9.81
CA ALA A 166 10.15 -1.80 10.00
C ALA A 166 10.97 -2.89 9.28
N ASP A 167 10.36 -4.03 9.00
CA ASP A 167 11.04 -5.20 8.43
C ASP A 167 11.02 -5.18 6.89
N SER A 168 10.20 -4.33 6.28
CA SER A 168 10.07 -4.21 4.83
C SER A 168 10.79 -2.97 4.32
N SER A 169 11.65 -3.15 3.33
CA SER A 169 12.39 -2.06 2.66
C SER A 169 11.94 -1.80 1.22
N ILE A 170 11.16 -2.71 0.63
CA ILE A 170 10.70 -2.62 -0.75
C ILE A 170 9.21 -2.95 -0.82
N MET A 171 8.46 -2.12 -1.53
CA MET A 171 7.09 -2.42 -1.94
C MET A 171 6.93 -2.11 -3.42
N THR A 172 6.31 -3.03 -4.16
CA THR A 172 6.06 -2.83 -5.58
C THR A 172 4.63 -3.19 -5.94
N VAL A 173 4.11 -2.50 -6.95
CA VAL A 173 2.78 -2.75 -7.50
C VAL A 173 2.88 -3.03 -8.99
N VAL A 174 2.15 -4.02 -9.46
CA VAL A 174 1.89 -4.25 -10.88
C VAL A 174 0.43 -4.00 -11.19
N GLY A 175 0.16 -3.03 -12.06
CA GLY A 175 -1.20 -2.77 -12.52
C GLY A 175 -1.70 -3.84 -13.48
N ASN A 176 -3.01 -4.11 -13.47
CA ASN A 176 -3.61 -5.03 -14.46
C ASN A 176 -3.43 -4.56 -15.92
N ASN A 177 -3.07 -3.30 -16.14
CA ASN A 177 -2.68 -2.74 -17.44
C ASN A 177 -1.20 -2.94 -17.79
N GLY A 178 -0.41 -3.59 -16.93
CA GLY A 178 1.02 -3.85 -17.11
C GLY A 178 1.94 -2.75 -16.60
N SER A 179 1.42 -1.65 -16.05
CA SER A 179 2.25 -0.63 -15.38
C SER A 179 2.93 -1.21 -14.13
N VAL A 180 4.13 -0.72 -13.81
CA VAL A 180 4.87 -1.14 -12.62
C VAL A 180 5.27 0.07 -11.82
N TYR A 181 5.12 -0.01 -10.51
CA TYR A 181 5.48 1.04 -9.57
C TYR A 181 6.37 0.46 -8.48
N LEU A 182 7.46 1.15 -8.20
CA LEU A 182 8.43 0.77 -7.19
C LEU A 182 8.47 1.83 -6.08
N PHE A 183 8.55 1.37 -4.83
CA PHE A 183 8.67 2.22 -3.65
C PHE A 183 9.64 1.57 -2.67
N GLN A 184 10.76 2.23 -2.39
CA GLN A 184 11.85 1.70 -1.56
C GLN A 184 12.20 2.68 -0.45
N LYS A 185 12.44 2.16 0.76
CA LYS A 185 13.10 2.91 1.84
C LYS A 185 14.59 2.94 1.59
N THR A 186 15.18 4.11 1.67
CA THR A 186 16.63 4.30 1.62
C THR A 186 17.23 4.35 3.02
N GLU A 187 18.55 4.48 3.12
CA GLU A 187 19.24 4.62 4.42
C GLU A 187 18.82 5.90 5.18
N ASP A 188 18.36 6.91 4.47
CA ASP A 188 17.92 8.19 5.03
C ASP A 188 16.41 8.19 5.41
N PHE A 189 15.77 7.03 5.49
CA PHE A 189 14.34 6.92 5.75
C PHE A 189 13.95 7.52 7.10
N ASP A 190 13.12 8.58 7.07
CA ASP A 190 12.54 9.28 8.22
C ASP A 190 11.02 9.09 8.25
N ILE A 191 10.56 8.09 9.00
CA ILE A 191 9.14 7.83 9.17
C ILE A 191 8.41 9.01 9.81
N SER A 192 9.01 9.66 10.81
CA SER A 192 8.36 10.74 11.56
C SER A 192 8.14 11.96 10.69
N GLY A 193 9.17 12.37 9.95
CA GLY A 193 9.07 13.46 8.99
C GLY A 193 8.07 13.15 7.89
N TYR A 194 8.06 11.91 7.39
CA TYR A 194 7.13 11.51 6.34
C TYR A 194 5.67 11.52 6.80
N LEU A 195 5.37 11.04 8.01
CA LEU A 195 4.01 11.08 8.56
C LEU A 195 3.51 12.51 8.79
N LEU A 196 4.38 13.43 9.23
CA LEU A 196 4.05 14.85 9.32
C LEU A 196 3.74 15.43 7.94
N PHE A 197 4.59 15.15 6.95
CA PHE A 197 4.36 15.56 5.57
C PHE A 197 3.04 15.02 5.01
N LEU A 198 2.71 13.74 5.24
CA LEU A 198 1.43 13.17 4.85
C LEU A 198 0.25 13.94 5.45
N ASN A 199 0.35 14.31 6.73
CA ASN A 199 -0.70 15.10 7.39
C ASN A 199 -0.84 16.48 6.74
N GLU A 200 0.26 17.16 6.43
CA GLU A 200 0.24 18.45 5.71
C GLU A 200 -0.41 18.30 4.32
N GLN A 201 -0.09 17.24 3.57
CA GLN A 201 -0.73 16.97 2.30
C GLN A 201 -2.23 16.70 2.44
N MET A 202 -2.65 16.00 3.48
CA MET A 202 -4.06 15.77 3.78
C MET A 202 -4.84 17.06 4.03
N GLU A 203 -4.21 18.08 4.61
CA GLU A 203 -4.80 19.41 4.81
C GLU A 203 -4.87 20.22 3.51
N LEU A 204 -3.88 20.09 2.63
CA LEU A 204 -3.85 20.78 1.33
C LEU A 204 -4.89 20.23 0.34
N PHE A 205 -5.31 18.98 0.49
CA PHE A 205 -6.28 18.30 -0.37
C PHE A 205 -7.51 17.85 0.44
N PRO A 206 -8.34 18.80 0.94
CA PRO A 206 -9.43 18.49 1.86
C PRO A 206 -10.55 17.66 1.23
N ASN A 207 -10.78 17.81 -0.08
CA ASN A 207 -11.84 17.10 -0.82
C ASN A 207 -11.35 15.80 -1.49
N ARG A 208 -10.10 15.37 -1.25
CA ARG A 208 -9.53 14.14 -1.86
C ARG A 208 -10.38 12.88 -1.66
N GLN A 209 -11.28 12.88 -0.69
CA GLN A 209 -12.20 11.77 -0.44
C GLN A 209 -13.51 11.89 -1.24
N GLU A 210 -13.79 13.08 -1.79
CA GLU A 210 -15.02 13.40 -2.51
C GLU A 210 -14.77 13.72 -3.98
N ASP A 211 -13.51 13.99 -4.34
CA ASP A 211 -13.08 14.33 -5.69
C ASP A 211 -11.93 13.44 -6.14
N ALA A 212 -12.19 12.62 -7.14
CA ALA A 212 -11.23 11.70 -7.73
C ALA A 212 -9.99 12.41 -8.28
N GLN A 213 -10.17 13.59 -8.89
CA GLN A 213 -9.04 14.35 -9.45
C GLN A 213 -8.18 14.94 -8.33
N GLU A 214 -8.80 15.40 -7.26
CA GLU A 214 -8.07 15.87 -6.07
C GLU A 214 -7.33 14.73 -5.39
N TYR A 215 -7.94 13.53 -5.32
CA TYR A 215 -7.25 12.34 -4.82
C TYR A 215 -6.01 11.98 -5.64
N LEU A 216 -6.10 12.00 -6.96
CA LEU A 216 -4.95 11.71 -7.83
C LEU A 216 -3.82 12.72 -7.64
N LYS A 217 -4.14 14.03 -7.54
CA LYS A 217 -3.14 15.08 -7.24
C LYS A 217 -2.52 14.91 -5.86
N PHE A 218 -3.33 14.53 -4.87
CA PHE A 218 -2.86 14.22 -3.53
C PHE A 218 -1.86 13.05 -3.57
N MET A 219 -2.19 11.95 -4.24
CA MET A 219 -1.31 10.79 -4.35
C MET A 219 -0.02 11.11 -5.11
N GLU A 220 -0.11 11.91 -6.18
CA GLU A 220 1.06 12.40 -6.90
C GLU A 220 1.98 13.23 -5.98
N ALA A 221 1.43 14.17 -5.22
CA ALA A 221 2.19 14.97 -4.25
C ALA A 221 2.83 14.12 -3.17
N VAL A 222 2.11 13.13 -2.64
CA VAL A 222 2.58 12.20 -1.60
C VAL A 222 3.74 11.34 -2.09
N LEU A 223 3.62 10.76 -3.29
CA LEU A 223 4.64 9.88 -3.85
C LEU A 223 5.91 10.64 -4.23
N HIS A 224 5.79 11.76 -4.95
CA HIS A 224 6.94 12.58 -5.33
C HIS A 224 7.59 13.33 -4.15
N GLY A 225 6.79 13.71 -3.15
CA GLY A 225 7.30 14.34 -1.94
C GLY A 225 8.04 13.38 -1.00
N ALA A 226 7.83 12.08 -1.13
CA ALA A 226 8.40 11.03 -0.29
C ALA A 226 9.94 10.97 -0.37
N GLU A 227 10.53 11.37 -1.49
CA GLU A 227 12.00 11.40 -1.69
C GLU A 227 12.72 12.20 -0.59
N LYS A 228 12.13 13.30 -0.13
CA LYS A 228 12.70 14.14 0.94
C LYS A 228 12.82 13.42 2.29
N TYR A 229 12.13 12.31 2.44
CA TYR A 229 12.05 11.52 3.67
C TYR A 229 12.67 10.14 3.50
N GLY A 230 13.55 9.97 2.51
CA GLY A 230 14.29 8.76 2.29
C GLY A 230 13.49 7.63 1.64
N PHE A 231 12.58 7.97 0.74
CA PHE A 231 12.00 7.00 -0.18
C PHE A 231 12.50 7.22 -1.61
N ASP A 232 12.63 6.14 -2.38
CA ASP A 232 12.81 6.16 -3.84
C ASP A 232 11.52 5.65 -4.49
N TYR A 233 10.85 6.52 -5.27
CA TYR A 233 9.63 6.20 -6.01
C TYR A 233 9.90 6.21 -7.49
N LYS A 234 9.49 5.16 -8.20
CA LYS A 234 9.60 5.05 -9.66
C LYS A 234 8.34 4.45 -10.27
N ALA A 235 8.00 4.93 -11.47
CA ALA A 235 6.91 4.42 -12.31
C ALA A 235 7.43 4.03 -13.70
N PHE A 236 6.93 2.89 -14.26
CA PHE A 236 7.35 2.29 -15.53
C PHE A 236 6.15 1.88 -16.38
#